data_d9b3b130022f0494cd9f1960629a4a47
#
_entry.id   d9b3b130022f0494cd9f1960629a4a47
#
_cell.length_a   1.000
_cell.length_b   1.000
_cell.length_c   1.000
_cell.angle_alpha   90.00
_cell.angle_beta   90.00
_cell.angle_gamma   90.00
#
_symmetry.space_group_name_H-M   'P 1'
#
loop_
_entity.id
_entity.type
_entity.pdbx_description
1 polymer ?
#
loop_
_entity_poly.entity_id
_entity_poly.type
_entity_poly.pdbx_seq_one_letter_code
_entity_poly.pdbx_strand_id
1 'polypeptide(L)'
;MTYPRAFSHVGLSVPDLDAAVKFYSEVMGWYVIMEPALIEKDDSEIGVMCNDVFGDNWTKFRIAHMSTGDGIGVELFEFPNNEPVEKEFKYWRTGLFHFCVKDPDLEGLVAKIVEHGGKQRMPVRYYYEGQTQYRM
;
A
#
# COMPACT_ATOMS: atom_id res chain seq x y z
N MET A 1 19.65 -1.53 -26.62
CA MET A 1 19.17 -2.72 -25.88
C MET A 1 18.45 -2.23 -24.62
N THR A 2 17.23 -2.72 -24.34
CA THR A 2 16.45 -2.30 -23.16
C THR A 2 16.42 -3.44 -22.15
N TYR A 3 16.76 -3.16 -20.90
CA TYR A 3 16.71 -4.13 -19.80
C TYR A 3 15.38 -4.02 -19.06
N PRO A 4 14.77 -5.13 -18.60
CA PRO A 4 13.64 -5.08 -17.70
C PRO A 4 14.04 -4.37 -16.40
N ARG A 5 13.18 -3.47 -15.93
CA ARG A 5 13.42 -2.75 -14.67
C ARG A 5 12.83 -3.53 -13.50
N ALA A 6 13.55 -3.56 -12.39
CA ALA A 6 13.02 -4.07 -11.13
C ALA A 6 12.02 -3.09 -10.55
N PHE A 7 10.99 -3.62 -9.87
CA PHE A 7 10.05 -2.80 -9.11
C PHE A 7 10.72 -2.40 -7.78
N SER A 8 10.76 -1.11 -7.47
CA SER A 8 11.41 -0.59 -6.28
C SER A 8 10.40 -0.41 -5.14
N HIS A 9 9.38 0.41 -5.37
CA HIS A 9 8.38 0.73 -4.37
C HIS A 9 7.07 1.18 -4.99
N VAL A 10 6.01 1.23 -4.18
CA VAL A 10 4.74 1.86 -4.49
C VAL A 10 4.39 2.88 -3.41
N GLY A 11 3.85 4.02 -3.80
CA GLY A 11 3.29 5.02 -2.90
C GLY A 11 1.77 4.85 -2.80
N LEU A 12 1.25 4.81 -1.57
CA LEU A 12 -0.17 4.72 -1.27
C LEU A 12 -0.58 5.90 -0.39
N SER A 13 -1.56 6.67 -0.84
CA SER A 13 -2.23 7.66 0.01
C SER A 13 -3.29 6.98 0.85
N VAL A 14 -3.22 7.17 2.17
CA VAL A 14 -4.11 6.52 3.15
C VAL A 14 -4.80 7.57 4.03
N PRO A 15 -6.02 7.31 4.51
CA PRO A 15 -6.75 8.27 5.35
C PRO A 15 -6.22 8.34 6.79
N ASP A 16 -5.53 7.30 7.26
CA ASP A 16 -4.98 7.18 8.61
C ASP A 16 -3.70 6.35 8.53
N LEU A 17 -2.57 7.02 8.74
CA LEU A 17 -1.25 6.42 8.59
C LEU A 17 -0.98 5.37 9.67
N ASP A 18 -1.35 5.64 10.93
CA ASP A 18 -1.07 4.73 12.03
C ASP A 18 -1.90 3.44 11.89
N ALA A 19 -3.17 3.57 11.50
CA ALA A 19 -4.03 2.43 11.21
C ALA A 19 -3.51 1.62 10.02
N ALA A 20 -3.00 2.27 8.96
CA ALA A 20 -2.44 1.59 7.81
C ALA A 20 -1.15 0.82 8.16
N VAL A 21 -0.21 1.46 8.87
CA VAL A 21 1.03 0.80 9.33
C VAL A 21 0.70 -0.40 10.21
N LYS A 22 -0.23 -0.25 11.15
CA LYS A 22 -0.68 -1.35 11.99
C LYS A 22 -1.25 -2.50 11.17
N PHE A 23 -2.17 -2.20 10.24
CA PHE A 23 -2.79 -3.22 9.38
C PHE A 23 -1.74 -3.99 8.57
N TYR A 24 -0.86 -3.30 7.87
CA TYR A 24 0.14 -3.95 7.03
C TYR A 24 1.19 -4.72 7.83
N SER A 25 1.53 -4.27 9.04
CA SER A 25 2.42 -5.01 9.94
C SER A 25 1.76 -6.26 10.51
N GLU A 26 0.56 -6.14 11.06
CA GLU A 26 -0.11 -7.24 11.78
C GLU A 26 -0.73 -8.27 10.82
N VAL A 27 -1.29 -7.82 9.69
CA VAL A 27 -2.00 -8.68 8.75
C VAL A 27 -1.06 -9.22 7.67
N MET A 28 -0.28 -8.33 7.03
CA MET A 28 0.60 -8.70 5.91
C MET A 28 2.01 -9.10 6.37
N GLY A 29 2.36 -8.85 7.63
CA GLY A 29 3.70 -9.12 8.15
C GLY A 29 4.80 -8.27 7.51
N TRP A 30 4.45 -7.11 6.94
CA TRP A 30 5.43 -6.22 6.32
C TRP A 30 6.29 -5.51 7.36
N TYR A 31 7.54 -5.27 7.02
CA TYR A 31 8.51 -4.64 7.90
C TYR A 31 8.37 -3.12 7.86
N VAL A 32 8.36 -2.46 9.02
CA VAL A 32 8.51 -1.01 9.12
C VAL A 32 10.00 -0.68 8.95
N ILE A 33 10.32 0.09 7.91
CA ILE A 33 11.67 0.60 7.62
C ILE A 33 11.84 1.99 8.24
N MET A 34 10.81 2.82 8.14
CA MET A 34 10.74 4.15 8.74
C MET A 34 9.39 4.32 9.41
N GLU A 35 9.44 4.59 10.71
CA GLU A 35 8.24 4.88 11.50
C GLU A 35 7.51 6.13 10.99
N PRO A 36 6.20 6.28 11.30
CA PRO A 36 5.44 7.46 10.93
C PRO A 36 6.14 8.77 11.33
N ALA A 37 6.43 9.61 10.36
CA ALA A 37 7.09 10.89 10.52
C ALA A 37 6.27 12.02 9.89
N LEU A 38 6.30 13.20 10.50
CA LEU A 38 5.76 14.42 9.95
C LEU A 38 6.82 15.11 9.08
N ILE A 39 6.45 15.42 7.85
CA ILE A 39 7.25 16.25 6.94
C ILE A 39 6.52 17.57 6.76
N GLU A 40 7.19 18.66 7.04
CA GLU A 40 6.69 20.02 6.85
C GLU A 40 7.47 20.71 5.73
N LYS A 41 6.79 21.60 5.02
CA LYS A 41 7.41 22.35 3.92
C LYS A 41 8.50 23.28 4.45
N ASP A 42 9.70 23.09 3.96
CA ASP A 42 10.88 23.91 4.30
C ASP A 42 11.84 23.97 3.09
N ASP A 43 12.98 24.63 3.28
CA ASP A 43 14.03 24.78 2.27
C ASP A 43 15.12 23.69 2.36
N SER A 44 14.88 22.60 3.10
CA SER A 44 15.79 21.47 3.16
C SER A 44 15.79 20.69 1.83
N GLU A 45 16.76 19.82 1.64
CA GLU A 45 16.83 18.94 0.44
C GLU A 45 15.54 18.12 0.28
N ILE A 46 14.94 17.65 1.38
CA ILE A 46 13.67 16.93 1.38
C ILE A 46 12.53 17.87 0.98
N GLY A 47 12.47 19.07 1.54
CA GLY A 47 11.45 20.06 1.20
C GLY A 47 11.49 20.48 -0.28
N VAL A 48 12.69 20.69 -0.83
CA VAL A 48 12.88 20.96 -2.27
C VAL A 48 12.43 19.78 -3.12
N MET A 49 12.83 18.57 -2.78
CA MET A 49 12.38 17.35 -3.48
C MET A 49 10.85 17.20 -3.44
N CYS A 50 10.22 17.47 -2.30
CA CYS A 50 8.76 17.44 -2.17
C CYS A 50 8.08 18.50 -3.04
N ASN A 51 8.68 19.69 -3.22
CA ASN A 51 8.18 20.69 -4.17
C ASN A 51 8.22 20.16 -5.62
N ASP A 52 9.28 19.47 -6.00
CA ASP A 52 9.40 18.86 -7.34
C ASP A 52 8.33 17.78 -7.57
N VAL A 53 7.98 17.01 -6.53
CA VAL A 53 7.02 15.89 -6.60
C VAL A 53 5.57 16.38 -6.52
N PHE A 54 5.25 17.26 -5.57
CA PHE A 54 3.87 17.66 -5.24
C PHE A 54 3.46 19.04 -5.78
N GLY A 55 4.43 19.80 -6.31
CA GLY A 55 4.23 21.21 -6.66
C GLY A 55 4.24 22.11 -5.43
N ASP A 56 3.88 23.40 -5.62
CA ASP A 56 4.05 24.41 -4.57
C ASP A 56 2.93 24.45 -3.51
N ASN A 57 1.86 23.68 -3.69
CA ASN A 57 0.64 23.81 -2.88
C ASN A 57 0.58 22.88 -1.65
N TRP A 58 1.57 22.03 -1.45
CA TRP A 58 1.64 21.22 -0.24
C TRP A 58 2.17 22.03 0.95
N THR A 59 1.80 21.64 2.15
CA THR A 59 2.27 22.29 3.39
C THR A 59 2.95 21.30 4.32
N LYS A 60 2.34 20.15 4.51
CA LYS A 60 2.82 19.04 5.34
C LYS A 60 2.12 17.75 4.97
N PHE A 61 2.72 16.63 5.33
CA PHE A 61 2.12 15.30 5.27
C PHE A 61 2.82 14.39 6.28
N ARG A 62 2.19 13.26 6.59
CA ARG A 62 2.85 12.19 7.33
C ARG A 62 3.23 11.08 6.36
N ILE A 63 4.35 10.41 6.64
CA ILE A 63 4.86 9.32 5.82
C ILE A 63 5.42 8.21 6.70
N ALA A 64 5.26 6.97 6.26
CA ALA A 64 5.97 5.81 6.79
C ALA A 64 6.47 4.96 5.62
N HIS A 65 7.60 4.29 5.81
CA HIS A 65 8.12 3.35 4.83
C HIS A 65 8.05 1.93 5.37
N MET A 66 7.52 1.03 4.57
CA MET A 66 7.46 -0.40 4.84
C MET A 66 8.14 -1.19 3.72
N SER A 67 8.45 -2.44 3.99
CA SER A 67 8.93 -3.39 2.98
C SER A 67 8.14 -4.67 3.03
N THR A 68 7.81 -5.19 1.87
CA THR A 68 7.28 -6.55 1.71
C THR A 68 8.37 -7.59 2.01
N GLY A 69 7.98 -8.85 2.17
CA GLY A 69 8.92 -9.94 2.44
C GLY A 69 9.94 -10.22 1.34
N ASP A 70 9.66 -9.78 0.11
CA ASP A 70 10.55 -9.89 -1.06
C ASP A 70 11.28 -8.58 -1.38
N GLY A 71 11.20 -7.58 -0.49
CA GLY A 71 12.00 -6.36 -0.57
C GLY A 71 11.40 -5.24 -1.41
N ILE A 72 10.12 -5.32 -1.79
CA ILE A 72 9.44 -4.19 -2.44
C ILE A 72 9.06 -3.16 -1.38
N GLY A 73 9.45 -1.91 -1.60
CA GLY A 73 9.09 -0.80 -0.72
C GLY A 73 7.60 -0.43 -0.83
N VAL A 74 7.02 -0.04 0.30
CA VAL A 74 5.68 0.54 0.36
C VAL A 74 5.75 1.82 1.17
N GLU A 75 5.55 2.95 0.48
CA GLU A 75 5.47 4.25 1.09
C GLU A 75 4.01 4.59 1.37
N LEU A 76 3.69 4.85 2.64
CA LEU A 76 2.35 5.23 3.07
C LEU A 76 2.32 6.73 3.35
N PHE A 77 1.41 7.45 2.71
CA PHE A 77 1.27 8.90 2.85
C PHE A 77 -0.10 9.25 3.44
N GLU A 78 -0.12 10.15 4.40
CA GLU A 78 -1.33 10.77 4.93
C GLU A 78 -1.25 12.28 4.70
N PHE A 79 -2.12 12.79 3.83
CA PHE A 79 -2.19 14.22 3.51
C PHE A 79 -3.33 14.89 4.28
N PRO A 80 -3.17 16.16 4.75
CA PRO A 80 -4.23 16.87 5.48
C PRO A 80 -5.51 17.08 4.68
N ASN A 81 -5.39 17.11 3.35
CA ASN A 81 -6.47 17.33 2.39
C ASN A 81 -6.88 16.05 1.65
N ASN A 82 -6.67 14.87 2.29
CA ASN A 82 -7.02 13.62 1.66
C ASN A 82 -8.53 13.55 1.36
N GLU A 83 -8.84 13.13 0.13
CA GLU A 83 -10.21 12.94 -0.28
C GLU A 83 -10.70 11.54 0.13
N PRO A 84 -11.94 11.42 0.62
CA PRO A 84 -12.49 10.12 0.95
C PRO A 84 -12.52 9.21 -0.28
N VAL A 85 -12.14 7.95 -0.08
CA VAL A 85 -12.32 6.93 -1.12
C VAL A 85 -13.81 6.82 -1.45
N GLU A 86 -14.15 6.86 -2.74
CA GLU A 86 -15.53 6.65 -3.17
C GLU A 86 -16.07 5.33 -2.63
N LYS A 87 -17.30 5.34 -2.11
CA LYS A 87 -17.96 4.15 -1.54
C LYS A 87 -18.14 3.03 -2.57
N GLU A 88 -18.26 3.40 -3.84
CA GLU A 88 -18.45 2.47 -4.94
C GLU A 88 -17.11 2.10 -5.58
N PHE A 89 -16.86 0.81 -5.67
CA PHE A 89 -15.69 0.29 -6.36
C PHE A 89 -15.86 0.34 -7.87
N LYS A 90 -15.05 1.16 -8.53
CA LYS A 90 -15.06 1.38 -9.98
C LYS A 90 -13.79 0.82 -10.62
N TYR A 91 -13.80 -0.45 -11.02
CA TYR A 91 -12.64 -1.13 -11.59
C TYR A 91 -12.16 -0.54 -12.92
N TRP A 92 -13.02 0.20 -13.63
CA TRP A 92 -12.70 0.86 -14.91
C TRP A 92 -12.04 2.23 -14.77
N ARG A 93 -11.86 2.71 -13.54
CA ARG A 93 -11.18 3.98 -13.29
C ARG A 93 -9.70 3.85 -13.58
N THR A 94 -9.12 4.79 -14.34
CA THR A 94 -7.68 4.83 -14.56
C THR A 94 -6.95 5.10 -13.25
N GLY A 95 -5.94 4.27 -12.92
CA GLY A 95 -5.16 4.38 -11.70
C GLY A 95 -4.76 3.02 -11.16
N LEU A 96 -4.24 2.98 -9.92
CA LEU A 96 -3.93 1.73 -9.26
C LEU A 96 -5.22 0.97 -8.95
N PHE A 97 -5.42 -0.14 -9.63
CA PHE A 97 -6.61 -0.98 -9.48
C PHE A 97 -6.49 -1.93 -8.29
N HIS A 98 -5.38 -2.64 -8.19
CA HIS A 98 -5.07 -3.54 -7.09
C HIS A 98 -3.57 -3.85 -7.04
N PHE A 99 -3.14 -4.44 -5.95
CA PHE A 99 -1.92 -5.20 -5.86
C PHE A 99 -2.22 -6.60 -5.31
N CYS A 100 -1.38 -7.56 -5.62
CA CYS A 100 -1.50 -8.93 -5.12
C CYS A 100 -0.34 -9.29 -4.22
N VAL A 101 -0.63 -10.08 -3.19
CA VAL A 101 0.38 -10.70 -2.34
C VAL A 101 0.32 -12.21 -2.50
N LYS A 102 1.42 -12.89 -2.18
CA LYS A 102 1.50 -14.36 -2.14
C LYS A 102 1.54 -14.79 -0.69
N ASP A 103 0.69 -15.73 -0.34
CA ASP A 103 0.67 -16.33 0.99
C ASP A 103 0.47 -17.85 0.86
N PRO A 104 1.23 -18.69 1.60
CA PRO A 104 1.06 -20.12 1.59
C PRO A 104 -0.23 -20.57 2.29
N ASP A 105 -0.78 -19.75 3.21
CA ASP A 105 -2.05 -19.96 3.92
C ASP A 105 -3.06 -18.88 3.56
N LEU A 106 -3.64 -18.99 2.37
CA LEU A 106 -4.58 -18.00 1.85
C LEU A 106 -5.84 -17.86 2.72
N GLU A 107 -6.37 -18.96 3.24
CA GLU A 107 -7.53 -18.96 4.10
C GLU A 107 -7.25 -18.26 5.44
N GLY A 108 -6.08 -18.50 6.04
CA GLY A 108 -5.63 -17.83 7.24
C GLY A 108 -5.42 -16.32 7.02
N LEU A 109 -4.82 -15.93 5.90
CA LEU A 109 -4.67 -14.52 5.55
C LEU A 109 -6.03 -13.83 5.35
N VAL A 110 -6.96 -14.45 4.64
CA VAL A 110 -8.32 -13.92 4.44
C VAL A 110 -9.02 -13.72 5.79
N ALA A 111 -8.92 -14.69 6.71
CA ALA A 111 -9.51 -14.56 8.05
C ALA A 111 -8.93 -13.36 8.81
N LYS A 112 -7.61 -13.17 8.79
CA LYS A 112 -6.96 -12.01 9.41
C LYS A 112 -7.40 -10.69 8.78
N ILE A 113 -7.49 -10.62 7.44
CA ILE A 113 -7.97 -9.41 6.75
C ILE A 113 -9.37 -9.04 7.22
N VAL A 114 -10.27 -10.01 7.33
CA VAL A 114 -11.66 -9.77 7.77
C VAL A 114 -11.70 -9.36 9.25
N GLU A 115 -10.93 -9.98 10.12
CA GLU A 115 -10.82 -9.62 11.53
C GLU A 115 -10.36 -8.16 11.72
N HIS A 116 -9.50 -7.67 10.82
CA HIS A 116 -8.99 -6.30 10.83
C HIS A 116 -9.80 -5.31 9.96
N GLY A 117 -11.06 -5.65 9.66
CA GLY A 117 -12.01 -4.73 9.01
C GLY A 117 -12.03 -4.77 7.48
N GLY A 118 -11.22 -5.63 6.86
CA GLY A 118 -11.29 -5.89 5.42
C GLY A 118 -12.54 -6.69 5.03
N LYS A 119 -12.74 -6.85 3.72
CA LYS A 119 -13.90 -7.58 3.18
C LYS A 119 -13.46 -8.62 2.18
N GLN A 120 -13.84 -9.86 2.43
CA GLN A 120 -13.75 -10.90 1.42
C GLN A 120 -14.85 -10.71 0.38
N ARG A 121 -14.49 -10.53 -0.89
CA ARG A 121 -15.44 -10.30 -1.99
C ARG A 121 -15.97 -11.58 -2.61
N MET A 122 -15.18 -12.65 -2.57
CA MET A 122 -15.52 -13.94 -3.16
C MET A 122 -14.88 -15.07 -2.33
N PRO A 123 -15.46 -16.29 -2.37
CA PRO A 123 -14.80 -17.43 -1.76
C PRO A 123 -13.45 -17.71 -2.44
N VAL A 124 -12.51 -18.29 -1.71
CA VAL A 124 -11.26 -18.78 -2.30
C VAL A 124 -11.58 -19.80 -3.40
N ARG A 125 -10.98 -19.60 -4.56
CA ARG A 125 -11.21 -20.46 -5.74
C ARG A 125 -9.91 -21.06 -6.25
N TYR A 126 -10.02 -22.27 -6.77
CA TYR A 126 -8.96 -22.95 -7.51
C TYR A 126 -9.24 -22.76 -9.01
N TYR A 127 -8.26 -22.25 -9.73
CA TYR A 127 -8.44 -21.95 -11.16
C TYR A 127 -8.02 -23.09 -12.07
N TYR A 128 -7.14 -23.97 -11.58
CA TYR A 128 -6.67 -25.13 -12.32
C TYR A 128 -6.81 -26.38 -11.47
N GLU A 129 -7.52 -27.39 -11.99
CA GLU A 129 -7.72 -28.64 -11.29
C GLU A 129 -6.37 -29.30 -10.94
N GLY A 130 -6.21 -29.74 -9.72
CA GLY A 130 -4.98 -30.36 -9.22
C GLY A 130 -3.80 -29.41 -8.98
N GLN A 131 -3.94 -28.11 -9.24
CA GLN A 131 -2.88 -27.12 -9.05
C GLN A 131 -3.22 -26.16 -7.91
N THR A 132 -2.96 -26.61 -6.68
CA THR A 132 -3.32 -25.85 -5.46
C THR A 132 -2.59 -24.51 -5.30
N GLN A 133 -1.47 -24.30 -6.01
CA GLN A 133 -0.71 -23.05 -6.02
C GLN A 133 -1.43 -21.90 -6.75
N TYR A 134 -2.43 -22.18 -7.58
CA TYR A 134 -3.21 -21.18 -8.32
C TYR A 134 -4.57 -20.94 -7.67
N ARG A 135 -4.55 -20.59 -6.39
CA ARG A 135 -5.73 -20.14 -5.64
C ARG A 135 -5.80 -18.61 -5.58
N MET A 136 -7.01 -18.07 -5.54
CA MET A 136 -7.27 -16.66 -5.31
C MET A 136 -8.49 -16.49 -4.42
#